data_ff80287b16d3ca077af0907ba521023a
#
_entry.id   ff80287b16d3ca077af0907ba521023a
#
_cell.length_a   1.000
_cell.length_b   1.000
_cell.length_c   1.000
_cell.angle_alpha   90.00
_cell.angle_beta   90.00
_cell.angle_gamma   90.00
#
_symmetry.space_group_name_H-M   'P 1'
#
loop_
_entity.id
_entity.type
_entity.pdbx_description
1 polymer ?
#
loop_
_entity_poly.entity_id
_entity_poly.type
_entity_poly.pdbx_seq_one_letter_code
_entity_poly.pdbx_strand_id
1 'polypeptide(L)'
;MRNFIRIIKYGRPYLGWLILGFGLIMILAQSQLFMPLVQRFVIDQVLANAREELVSVRIRDFEIERTPVAWLGIILGTIIGFYTLVGLLSYVRTYLMTWVSQKILFDLRKEAFSHLQRMSMRFYDVHGTGQILSRVREDVSSLRSLVTDTSIDILTDAMMMITMVTIMFRWNWKLTLLSLFILPLVVGNYFFF
;
A
#
# COMPACT_ATOMS: atom_id res chain seq x y z
N MET A 1 24.96 0.76 6.47
CA MET A 1 24.52 -0.59 6.15
C MET A 1 24.48 -1.54 7.36
N ARG A 2 25.49 -1.55 8.25
CA ARG A 2 25.56 -2.45 9.42
C ARG A 2 24.42 -2.28 10.45
N ASN A 3 23.86 -1.08 10.56
CA ASN A 3 22.74 -0.79 11.46
C ASN A 3 21.37 -1.25 10.90
N PHE A 4 21.22 -1.27 9.58
CA PHE A 4 20.00 -1.77 8.92
C PHE A 4 19.80 -3.28 9.12
N ILE A 5 20.89 -4.03 9.07
CA ILE A 5 20.87 -5.50 9.30
C ILE A 5 20.49 -5.83 10.75
N ARG A 6 20.85 -4.99 11.71
CA ARG A 6 20.45 -5.16 13.12
C ARG A 6 18.93 -4.97 13.30
N ILE A 7 18.33 -3.99 12.63
CA ILE A 7 16.89 -3.73 12.70
C ILE A 7 16.11 -4.92 12.13
N ILE A 8 16.56 -5.52 11.03
CA ILE A 8 15.94 -6.73 10.44
C ILE A 8 15.94 -7.90 11.43
N LYS A 9 16.93 -8.00 12.30
CA LYS A 9 17.00 -9.06 13.33
C LYS A 9 15.83 -8.97 14.33
N TYR A 10 15.36 -7.76 14.66
CA TYR A 10 14.17 -7.56 15.52
C TYR A 10 12.86 -7.89 14.84
N GLY A 11 12.80 -7.85 13.51
CA GLY A 11 11.65 -8.31 12.72
C GLY A 11 11.51 -9.84 12.66
N ARG A 12 12.58 -10.59 12.94
CA ARG A 12 12.58 -12.05 12.82
C ARG A 12 11.46 -12.77 13.58
N PRO A 13 11.15 -12.48 14.84
CA PRO A 13 10.04 -13.12 15.56
C PRO A 13 8.67 -12.77 14.96
N TYR A 14 8.55 -11.69 14.19
CA TYR A 14 7.30 -11.21 13.59
C TYR A 14 7.21 -11.48 12.08
N LEU A 15 8.17 -12.26 11.51
CA LEU A 15 8.23 -12.57 10.07
C LEU A 15 6.93 -13.15 9.52
N GLY A 16 6.25 -14.03 10.25
CA GLY A 16 4.96 -14.60 9.83
C GLY A 16 3.88 -13.52 9.64
N TRP A 17 3.80 -12.57 10.55
CA TRP A 17 2.86 -11.45 10.48
C TRP A 17 3.24 -10.45 9.39
N LEU A 18 4.55 -10.22 9.18
CA LEU A 18 5.06 -9.39 8.09
C LEU A 18 4.72 -10.00 6.72
N ILE A 19 4.90 -11.31 6.55
CA ILE A 19 4.55 -12.02 5.31
C ILE A 19 3.04 -11.94 5.05
N LEU A 20 2.21 -12.12 6.08
CA LEU A 20 0.76 -12.00 5.96
C LEU A 20 0.35 -10.57 5.56
N GLY A 21 0.93 -9.57 6.22
CA GLY A 21 0.72 -8.17 5.87
C GLY A 21 1.18 -7.84 4.45
N PHE A 22 2.32 -8.37 4.02
CA PHE A 22 2.80 -8.25 2.66
C PHE A 22 1.84 -8.88 1.64
N GLY A 23 1.31 -10.07 1.94
CA GLY A 23 0.28 -10.71 1.12
C GLY A 23 -0.98 -9.85 0.98
N LEU A 24 -1.44 -9.21 2.07
CA LEU A 24 -2.56 -8.26 2.02
C LEU A 24 -2.24 -7.03 1.16
N ILE A 25 -1.02 -6.49 1.23
CA ILE A 25 -0.58 -5.38 0.38
C ILE A 25 -0.67 -5.79 -1.10
N MET A 26 -0.21 -6.98 -1.45
CA MET A 26 -0.28 -7.50 -2.82
C MET A 26 -1.71 -7.60 -3.32
N ILE A 27 -2.63 -8.13 -2.50
CA ILE A 27 -4.05 -8.23 -2.86
C ILE A 27 -4.66 -6.83 -3.02
N LEU A 28 -4.38 -5.91 -2.10
CA LEU A 28 -4.88 -4.53 -2.17
C LEU A 28 -4.32 -3.74 -3.35
N ALA A 29 -3.07 -3.96 -3.74
CA ALA A 29 -2.48 -3.35 -4.93
C ALA A 29 -3.24 -3.78 -6.20
N GLN A 30 -3.64 -5.05 -6.29
CA GLN A 30 -4.43 -5.54 -7.43
C GLN A 30 -5.86 -4.98 -7.46
N SER A 31 -6.43 -4.64 -6.31
CA SER A 31 -7.79 -4.07 -6.24
C SER A 31 -7.94 -2.74 -6.98
N GLN A 32 -6.85 -2.00 -7.17
CA GLN A 32 -6.85 -0.74 -7.91
C GLN A 32 -7.17 -0.89 -9.40
N LEU A 33 -6.97 -2.10 -9.95
CA LEU A 33 -7.32 -2.42 -11.33
C LEU A 33 -8.82 -2.58 -11.56
N PHE A 34 -9.58 -2.72 -10.49
CA PHE A 34 -11.02 -2.92 -10.57
C PHE A 34 -11.73 -1.73 -11.26
N MET A 35 -11.37 -0.50 -10.87
CA MET A 35 -12.04 0.70 -11.42
C MET A 35 -11.84 0.89 -12.93
N PRO A 36 -10.62 0.78 -13.49
CA PRO A 36 -10.42 0.81 -14.95
C PRO A 36 -11.19 -0.28 -15.70
N LEU A 37 -11.31 -1.48 -15.13
CA LEU A 37 -12.08 -2.57 -15.72
C LEU A 37 -13.58 -2.27 -15.74
N VAL A 38 -14.11 -1.73 -14.64
CA VAL A 38 -15.53 -1.30 -14.58
C VAL A 38 -15.79 -0.16 -15.56
N GLN A 39 -14.89 0.84 -15.65
CA GLN A 39 -15.03 1.94 -16.61
C GLN A 39 -15.08 1.43 -18.05
N ARG A 40 -14.16 0.53 -18.39
CA ARG A 40 -14.17 -0.11 -19.71
C ARG A 40 -15.49 -0.84 -19.99
N PHE A 41 -15.95 -1.64 -19.04
CA PHE A 41 -17.21 -2.38 -19.17
C PHE A 41 -18.40 -1.44 -19.37
N VAL A 42 -18.48 -0.36 -18.61
CA VAL A 42 -19.55 0.65 -18.72
C VAL A 42 -19.53 1.32 -20.09
N ILE A 43 -18.35 1.74 -20.56
CA ILE A 43 -18.21 2.44 -21.84
C ILE A 43 -18.53 1.50 -23.01
N ASP A 44 -17.93 0.29 -23.02
CA ASP A 44 -17.98 -0.62 -24.17
C ASP A 44 -19.34 -1.33 -24.28
N GLN A 45 -20.02 -1.61 -23.18
CA GLN A 45 -21.22 -2.42 -23.20
C GLN A 45 -22.50 -1.68 -22.80
N VAL A 46 -22.45 -0.84 -21.80
CA VAL A 46 -23.66 -0.16 -21.31
C VAL A 46 -23.95 1.11 -22.12
N LEU A 47 -22.94 1.97 -22.30
CA LEU A 47 -23.13 3.25 -22.99
C LEU A 47 -23.16 3.10 -24.51
N ALA A 48 -22.41 2.17 -25.09
CA ALA A 48 -22.43 1.91 -26.52
C ALA A 48 -23.84 1.43 -27.00
N ASN A 49 -24.54 0.67 -26.16
CA ASN A 49 -25.86 0.11 -26.43
C ASN A 49 -27.00 0.87 -25.72
N ALA A 50 -26.72 2.02 -25.10
CA ALA A 50 -27.71 2.76 -24.30
C ALA A 50 -28.89 3.34 -25.11
N ARG A 51 -28.86 3.27 -26.46
CA ARG A 51 -29.98 3.67 -27.36
C ARG A 51 -31.00 2.55 -27.57
N GLU A 52 -30.67 1.32 -27.18
CA GLU A 52 -31.59 0.18 -27.25
C GLU A 52 -32.39 0.08 -25.95
N GLU A 53 -33.66 -0.32 -26.06
CA GLU A 53 -34.57 -0.48 -24.90
C GLU A 53 -34.08 -1.55 -23.92
N LEU A 54 -33.33 -2.55 -24.42
CA LEU A 54 -32.72 -3.63 -23.65
C LEU A 54 -31.24 -3.77 -24.05
N VAL A 55 -30.37 -3.68 -23.07
CA VAL A 55 -28.93 -3.93 -23.25
C VAL A 55 -28.66 -5.39 -22.93
N SER A 56 -28.28 -6.16 -23.96
CA SER A 56 -27.82 -7.54 -23.79
C SER A 56 -26.32 -7.56 -23.47
N VAL A 57 -25.97 -8.03 -22.27
CA VAL A 57 -24.57 -8.22 -21.88
C VAL A 57 -24.26 -9.71 -21.83
N ARG A 58 -23.30 -10.12 -22.66
CA ARG A 58 -22.84 -11.50 -22.72
C ARG A 58 -21.70 -11.70 -21.73
N ILE A 59 -22.00 -12.44 -20.66
CA ILE A 59 -20.99 -12.83 -19.65
C ILE A 59 -20.77 -14.34 -19.83
N ARG A 60 -19.64 -14.70 -20.48
CA ARG A 60 -19.24 -16.07 -20.79
C ARG A 60 -20.32 -16.81 -21.66
N ASP A 61 -21.22 -17.58 -21.03
CA ASP A 61 -22.27 -18.37 -21.72
C ASP A 61 -23.69 -17.90 -21.42
N PHE A 62 -23.84 -16.81 -20.68
CA PHE A 62 -25.14 -16.24 -20.31
C PHE A 62 -25.36 -14.88 -20.96
N GLU A 63 -26.42 -14.73 -21.70
CA GLU A 63 -26.95 -13.46 -22.19
C GLU A 63 -27.99 -12.95 -21.18
N ILE A 64 -27.71 -11.80 -20.58
CA ILE A 64 -28.62 -11.17 -19.62
C ILE A 64 -29.11 -9.87 -20.24
N GLU A 65 -30.39 -9.87 -20.63
CA GLU A 65 -31.05 -8.66 -21.12
C GLU A 65 -31.67 -7.89 -19.96
N ARG A 66 -31.28 -6.64 -19.82
CA ARG A 66 -31.81 -5.74 -18.80
C ARG A 66 -31.85 -4.31 -19.33
N THR A 67 -32.73 -3.51 -18.73
CA THR A 67 -32.76 -2.07 -19.01
C THR A 67 -31.45 -1.41 -18.62
N PRO A 68 -30.98 -0.36 -19.32
CA PRO A 68 -29.76 0.35 -18.99
C PRO A 68 -29.71 0.80 -17.52
N VAL A 69 -30.85 1.22 -16.97
CA VAL A 69 -30.97 1.65 -15.56
C VAL A 69 -30.71 0.49 -14.58
N ALA A 70 -31.19 -0.72 -14.88
CA ALA A 70 -30.95 -1.90 -14.05
C ALA A 70 -29.47 -2.31 -14.07
N TRP A 71 -28.78 -2.20 -15.22
CA TRP A 71 -27.34 -2.40 -15.32
C TRP A 71 -26.55 -1.41 -14.48
N LEU A 72 -26.92 -0.13 -14.53
CA LEU A 72 -26.28 0.90 -13.68
C LEU A 72 -26.46 0.59 -12.18
N GLY A 73 -27.64 0.14 -11.78
CA GLY A 73 -27.89 -0.29 -10.40
C GLY A 73 -27.00 -1.46 -9.94
N ILE A 74 -26.86 -2.49 -10.80
CA ILE A 74 -26.00 -3.65 -10.52
C ILE A 74 -24.53 -3.22 -10.45
N ILE A 75 -24.06 -2.39 -11.36
CA ILE A 75 -22.70 -1.88 -11.38
C ILE A 75 -22.41 -1.06 -10.11
N LEU A 76 -23.33 -0.17 -9.74
CA LEU A 76 -23.20 0.64 -8.52
C LEU A 76 -23.16 -0.25 -7.27
N GLY A 77 -24.03 -1.23 -7.15
CA GLY A 77 -24.02 -2.21 -6.06
C GLY A 77 -22.72 -3.01 -5.99
N THR A 78 -22.18 -3.42 -7.15
CA THR A 78 -20.92 -4.14 -7.26
C THR A 78 -19.74 -3.26 -6.82
N ILE A 79 -19.71 -2.00 -7.23
CA ILE A 79 -18.69 -1.03 -6.82
C ILE A 79 -18.72 -0.83 -5.31
N ILE A 80 -19.90 -0.56 -4.74
CA ILE A 80 -20.06 -0.35 -3.30
C ILE A 80 -19.61 -1.60 -2.52
N GLY A 81 -20.08 -2.77 -2.91
CA GLY A 81 -19.70 -4.05 -2.28
C GLY A 81 -18.20 -4.32 -2.35
N PHE A 82 -17.61 -4.10 -3.54
CA PHE A 82 -16.18 -4.29 -3.74
C PHE A 82 -15.34 -3.32 -2.88
N TYR A 83 -15.64 -2.02 -2.90
CA TYR A 83 -14.89 -1.05 -2.10
C TYR A 83 -15.11 -1.21 -0.60
N THR A 84 -16.27 -1.69 -0.18
CA THR A 84 -16.50 -2.06 1.23
C THR A 84 -15.57 -3.20 1.64
N LEU A 85 -15.45 -4.24 0.82
CA LEU A 85 -14.52 -5.36 1.06
C LEU A 85 -13.07 -4.90 1.07
N VAL A 86 -12.65 -4.07 0.10
CA VAL A 86 -11.30 -3.49 0.04
C VAL A 86 -11.02 -2.64 1.27
N GLY A 87 -11.99 -1.84 1.72
CA GLY A 87 -11.88 -1.04 2.95
C GLY A 87 -11.66 -1.92 4.19
N LEU A 88 -12.41 -3.01 4.30
CA LEU A 88 -12.26 -3.97 5.40
C LEU A 88 -10.86 -4.62 5.40
N LEU A 89 -10.41 -5.09 4.24
CA LEU A 89 -9.07 -5.68 4.09
C LEU A 89 -7.97 -4.66 4.40
N SER A 90 -8.14 -3.41 3.97
CA SER A 90 -7.22 -2.31 4.26
C SER A 90 -7.15 -2.01 5.76
N TYR A 91 -8.28 -2.02 6.45
CA TYR A 91 -8.33 -1.87 7.90
C TYR A 91 -7.56 -2.99 8.61
N VAL A 92 -7.80 -4.25 8.23
CA VAL A 92 -7.09 -5.42 8.78
C VAL A 92 -5.58 -5.30 8.55
N ARG A 93 -5.17 -4.93 7.33
CA ARG A 93 -3.76 -4.69 6.99
C ARG A 93 -3.13 -3.63 7.91
N THR A 94 -3.79 -2.47 8.01
CA THR A 94 -3.28 -1.34 8.80
C THR A 94 -3.17 -1.70 10.28
N TYR A 95 -4.17 -2.39 10.82
CA TYR A 95 -4.16 -2.87 12.19
C TYR A 95 -2.99 -3.83 12.45
N LEU A 96 -2.81 -4.82 11.58
CA LEU A 96 -1.72 -5.80 11.65
C LEU A 96 -0.33 -5.11 11.61
N MET A 97 -0.12 -4.22 10.65
CA MET A 97 1.15 -3.52 10.49
C MET A 97 1.45 -2.61 11.68
N THR A 98 0.46 -1.89 12.16
CA THR A 98 0.60 -1.05 13.36
C THR A 98 0.92 -1.90 14.59
N TRP A 99 0.26 -3.04 14.76
CA TRP A 99 0.52 -3.94 15.88
C TRP A 99 1.95 -4.50 15.86
N VAL A 100 2.41 -5.00 14.70
CA VAL A 100 3.79 -5.49 14.53
C VAL A 100 4.81 -4.38 14.82
N SER A 101 4.57 -3.20 14.29
CA SER A 101 5.41 -2.03 14.52
C SER A 101 5.53 -1.69 16.00
N GLN A 102 4.41 -1.63 16.73
CA GLN A 102 4.42 -1.35 18.16
C GLN A 102 5.19 -2.40 18.96
N LYS A 103 5.12 -3.67 18.56
CA LYS A 103 5.89 -4.75 19.18
C LYS A 103 7.40 -4.59 18.96
N ILE A 104 7.82 -4.32 17.72
CA ILE A 104 9.23 -4.08 17.41
C ILE A 104 9.76 -2.86 18.19
N LEU A 105 8.99 -1.78 18.26
CA LEU A 105 9.35 -0.58 19.02
C LEU A 105 9.45 -0.85 20.52
N PHE A 106 8.56 -1.66 21.06
CA PHE A 106 8.60 -2.06 22.47
C PHE A 106 9.88 -2.84 22.76
N ASP A 107 10.24 -3.79 21.92
CA ASP A 107 11.46 -4.59 22.09
C ASP A 107 12.72 -3.72 21.99
N LEU A 108 12.76 -2.78 21.04
CA LEU A 108 13.86 -1.82 20.91
C LEU A 108 13.98 -0.91 22.16
N ARG A 109 12.84 -0.39 22.65
CA ARG A 109 12.84 0.42 23.88
C ARG A 109 13.34 -0.37 25.08
N LYS A 110 12.85 -1.59 25.24
CA LYS A 110 13.26 -2.49 26.33
C LYS A 110 14.76 -2.73 26.32
N GLU A 111 15.36 -2.97 25.16
CA GLU A 111 16.79 -3.17 25.02
C GLU A 111 17.58 -1.90 25.31
N ALA A 112 17.14 -0.75 24.77
CA ALA A 112 17.76 0.54 25.05
C ALA A 112 17.75 0.87 26.55
N PHE A 113 16.60 0.69 27.21
CA PHE A 113 16.51 0.88 28.68
C PHE A 113 17.39 -0.09 29.46
N SER A 114 17.40 -1.37 29.08
CA SER A 114 18.26 -2.37 29.73
C SER A 114 19.75 -2.02 29.57
N HIS A 115 20.14 -1.47 28.44
CA HIS A 115 21.50 -1.01 28.21
C HIS A 115 21.83 0.21 29.07
N LEU A 116 20.94 1.19 29.12
CA LEU A 116 21.10 2.37 29.98
C LEU A 116 21.26 1.98 31.47
N GLN A 117 20.39 1.08 31.98
CA GLN A 117 20.47 0.64 33.38
C GLN A 117 21.82 0.00 33.78
N ARG A 118 22.58 -0.47 32.80
CA ARG A 118 23.92 -1.05 33.02
C ARG A 118 25.06 -0.02 32.96
N MET A 119 24.75 1.24 32.63
CA MET A 119 25.76 2.31 32.60
C MET A 119 26.15 2.77 34.00
N SER A 120 27.40 3.25 34.14
CA SER A 120 27.91 3.78 35.41
C SER A 120 27.23 5.10 35.74
N MET A 121 27.15 5.44 37.06
CA MET A 121 26.63 6.74 37.53
C MET A 121 27.39 7.92 36.91
N ARG A 122 28.70 7.80 36.72
CA ARG A 122 29.52 8.82 36.06
C ARG A 122 29.04 9.16 34.64
N PHE A 123 28.44 8.20 33.93
CA PHE A 123 27.84 8.43 32.59
C PHE A 123 26.65 9.38 32.67
N TYR A 124 25.83 9.24 33.70
CA TYR A 124 24.65 10.08 33.92
C TYR A 124 25.00 11.48 34.40
N ASP A 125 26.06 11.60 35.22
CA ASP A 125 26.56 12.89 35.70
C ASP A 125 27.10 13.77 34.56
N VAL A 126 27.75 13.15 33.56
CA VAL A 126 28.35 13.87 32.43
C VAL A 126 27.30 14.24 31.37
N HIS A 127 26.32 13.39 31.11
CA HIS A 127 25.40 13.57 29.95
C HIS A 127 24.01 14.08 30.34
N GLY A 128 23.69 14.13 31.61
CA GLY A 128 22.35 14.51 32.10
C GLY A 128 21.26 13.49 31.74
N THR A 129 20.54 12.99 32.71
CA THR A 129 19.50 11.96 32.54
C THR A 129 18.40 12.38 31.56
N GLY A 130 18.01 13.66 31.59
CA GLY A 130 16.96 14.19 30.70
C GLY A 130 17.37 14.19 29.24
N GLN A 131 18.60 14.54 28.90
CA GLN A 131 19.11 14.52 27.53
C GLN A 131 19.22 13.12 26.96
N ILE A 132 19.67 12.16 27.75
CA ILE A 132 19.76 10.75 27.35
C ILE A 132 18.37 10.21 27.05
N LEU A 133 17.39 10.50 27.90
CA LEU A 133 16.04 10.01 27.77
C LEU A 133 15.31 10.60 26.54
N SER A 134 15.48 11.93 26.29
CA SER A 134 14.92 12.57 25.10
C SER A 134 15.54 12.02 23.81
N ARG A 135 16.87 11.83 23.79
CA ARG A 135 17.56 11.28 22.64
C ARG A 135 17.13 9.85 22.31
N VAL A 136 17.01 8.98 23.32
CA VAL A 136 16.49 7.61 23.11
C VAL A 136 15.06 7.63 22.59
N ARG A 137 14.21 8.54 23.10
CA ARG A 137 12.83 8.68 22.62
C ARG A 137 12.77 9.14 21.16
N GLU A 138 13.57 10.13 20.79
CA GLU A 138 13.65 10.68 19.44
C GLU A 138 14.22 9.66 18.45
N ASP A 139 15.33 9.01 18.81
CA ASP A 139 15.94 7.98 17.95
C ASP A 139 15.00 6.81 17.70
N VAL A 140 14.31 6.32 18.72
CA VAL A 140 13.32 5.25 18.58
C VAL A 140 12.08 5.71 17.78
N SER A 141 11.65 6.97 17.95
CA SER A 141 10.54 7.52 17.17
C SER A 141 10.90 7.66 15.69
N SER A 142 12.10 8.10 15.38
CA SER A 142 12.61 8.20 14.00
C SER A 142 12.73 6.83 13.33
N LEU A 143 13.11 5.80 14.08
CA LEU A 143 13.13 4.42 13.58
C LEU A 143 11.73 3.91 13.26
N ARG A 144 10.70 4.35 13.99
CA ARG A 144 9.31 3.99 13.70
C ARG A 144 8.89 4.39 12.29
N SER A 145 9.08 5.65 11.91
CA SER A 145 8.68 6.14 10.59
C SER A 145 9.39 5.40 9.46
N LEU A 146 10.69 5.09 9.64
CA LEU A 146 11.47 4.36 8.65
C LEU A 146 11.05 2.89 8.50
N VAL A 147 10.69 2.23 9.61
CA VAL A 147 10.38 0.79 9.59
C VAL A 147 8.92 0.52 9.19
N THR A 148 8.00 1.44 9.54
CA THR A 148 6.57 1.14 9.42
C THR A 148 5.91 1.84 8.25
N ASP A 149 6.01 3.15 8.19
CA ASP A 149 5.19 3.93 7.27
C ASP A 149 5.86 4.04 5.91
N THR A 150 7.07 4.55 5.86
CA THR A 150 7.79 4.82 4.60
C THR A 150 8.14 3.55 3.82
N SER A 151 8.58 2.48 4.50
CA SER A 151 8.98 1.25 3.79
C SER A 151 7.80 0.49 3.20
N ILE A 152 6.66 0.50 3.89
CA ILE A 152 5.42 -0.15 3.42
C ILE A 152 4.83 0.61 2.25
N ASP A 153 4.82 1.94 2.32
CA ASP A 153 4.29 2.78 1.25
C ASP A 153 5.14 2.66 -0.02
N ILE A 154 6.47 2.77 0.10
CA ILE A 154 7.39 2.58 -1.05
C ILE A 154 7.18 1.21 -1.70
N LEU A 155 7.03 0.16 -0.89
CA LEU A 155 6.81 -1.19 -1.41
C LEU A 155 5.45 -1.32 -2.11
N THR A 156 4.41 -0.75 -1.53
CA THR A 156 3.06 -0.72 -2.11
C THR A 156 3.06 0.03 -3.44
N ASP A 157 3.68 1.20 -3.49
CA ASP A 157 3.76 2.05 -4.67
C ASP A 157 4.61 1.38 -5.78
N ALA A 158 5.74 0.76 -5.41
CA ALA A 158 6.55 0.00 -6.36
C ALA A 158 5.78 -1.18 -6.98
N MET A 159 5.04 -1.94 -6.16
CA MET A 159 4.22 -3.05 -6.64
C MET A 159 3.09 -2.56 -7.55
N MET A 160 2.43 -1.47 -7.16
CA MET A 160 1.39 -0.84 -7.96
C MET A 160 1.94 -0.37 -9.32
N MET A 161 3.09 0.28 -9.32
CA MET A 161 3.75 0.75 -10.53
C MET A 161 4.10 -0.41 -11.47
N ILE A 162 4.70 -1.48 -10.95
CA ILE A 162 5.04 -2.69 -11.72
C ILE A 162 3.78 -3.29 -12.35
N THR A 163 2.70 -3.42 -11.58
CA THR A 163 1.44 -3.99 -12.04
C THR A 163 0.81 -3.13 -13.14
N MET A 164 0.72 -1.82 -12.93
CA MET A 164 0.20 -0.87 -13.92
C MET A 164 0.98 -0.92 -15.22
N VAL A 165 2.31 -0.82 -15.15
CA VAL A 165 3.18 -0.87 -16.32
C VAL A 165 3.01 -2.20 -17.06
N THR A 166 2.96 -3.33 -16.36
CA THR A 166 2.76 -4.65 -16.97
C THR A 166 1.45 -4.73 -17.75
N ILE A 167 0.35 -4.21 -17.19
CA ILE A 167 -0.96 -4.22 -17.84
C ILE A 167 -0.99 -3.28 -19.04
N MET A 168 -0.45 -2.09 -18.90
CA MET A 168 -0.33 -1.13 -20.02
C MET A 168 0.45 -1.74 -21.18
N PHE A 169 1.56 -2.44 -20.93
CA PHE A 169 2.32 -3.16 -21.95
C PHE A 169 1.50 -4.25 -22.66
N ARG A 170 0.67 -4.96 -21.93
CA ARG A 170 -0.22 -6.00 -22.52
C ARG A 170 -1.34 -5.42 -23.37
N TRP A 171 -1.82 -4.22 -23.07
CA TRP A 171 -2.89 -3.58 -23.83
C TRP A 171 -2.35 -2.85 -25.06
N ASN A 172 -1.36 -2.02 -24.90
CA ASN A 172 -0.75 -1.30 -26.01
C ASN A 172 0.67 -0.86 -25.69
N TRP A 173 1.66 -1.64 -26.14
CA TRP A 173 3.07 -1.36 -25.84
C TRP A 173 3.58 -0.02 -26.42
N LYS A 174 3.01 0.43 -27.57
CA LYS A 174 3.41 1.70 -28.19
C LYS A 174 2.98 2.91 -27.36
N LEU A 175 1.73 2.90 -26.86
CA LEU A 175 1.23 3.95 -25.98
C LEU A 175 1.93 3.94 -24.64
N THR A 176 2.28 2.76 -24.12
CA THR A 176 3.02 2.64 -22.86
C THR A 176 4.41 3.24 -22.97
N LEU A 177 5.14 2.96 -24.06
CA LEU A 177 6.45 3.58 -24.29
C LEU A 177 6.37 5.11 -24.42
N LEU A 178 5.35 5.61 -25.12
CA LEU A 178 5.11 7.05 -25.23
C LEU A 178 4.86 7.68 -23.85
N SER A 179 4.01 7.06 -23.04
CA SER A 179 3.70 7.53 -21.67
C SER A 179 4.94 7.50 -20.78
N LEU A 180 5.76 6.43 -20.85
CA LEU A 180 7.01 6.33 -20.10
C LEU A 180 8.04 7.37 -20.54
N PHE A 181 8.05 7.77 -21.81
CA PHE A 181 8.95 8.82 -22.30
C PHE A 181 8.56 10.21 -21.78
N ILE A 182 7.27 10.46 -21.59
CA ILE A 182 6.76 11.73 -21.04
C ILE A 182 7.08 11.86 -19.54
N LEU A 183 7.14 10.76 -18.81
CA LEU A 183 7.32 10.74 -17.36
C LEU A 183 8.60 11.46 -16.89
N PRO A 184 9.81 11.21 -17.46
CA PRO A 184 11.03 11.94 -17.09
C PRO A 184 10.97 13.42 -17.43
N LEU A 185 10.22 13.83 -18.46
CA LEU A 185 9.98 15.23 -18.79
C LEU A 185 9.17 15.95 -17.70
N VAL A 186 8.12 15.29 -17.20
CA VAL A 186 7.29 15.81 -16.11
C VAL A 186 8.09 15.90 -14.80
N VAL A 187 8.86 14.85 -14.46
CA VAL A 187 9.73 14.84 -13.29
C VAL A 187 10.82 15.91 -13.40
N GLY A 188 11.44 16.04 -14.57
CA GLY A 188 12.43 17.08 -14.82
C GLY A 188 11.88 18.48 -14.63
N ASN A 189 10.66 18.74 -15.09
CA ASN A 189 9.99 20.03 -14.89
C ASN A 189 9.72 20.33 -13.41
N TYR A 190 9.33 19.31 -12.63
CA TYR A 190 9.09 19.45 -11.17
C TYR A 190 10.36 19.80 -10.38
N PHE A 191 11.53 19.33 -10.82
CA PHE A 191 12.81 19.69 -10.18
C PHE A 191 13.39 21.02 -10.63
N PHE A 192 12.90 21.58 -11.75
CA PHE A 192 13.37 22.86 -12.30
C PHE A 192 12.55 24.07 -11.83
N PHE A 193 11.33 23.87 -11.38
CA PHE A 193 10.41 24.87 -10.82
C PHE A 193 10.20 24.65 -9.32
#